data_59b0f3efa218d27d594019ee3bcb7b49
#
_entry.id   59b0f3efa218d27d594019ee3bcb7b49
#
_cell.length_a   1.000
_cell.length_b   1.000
_cell.length_c   1.000
_cell.angle_alpha   90.00
_cell.angle_beta   90.00
_cell.angle_gamma   90.00
#
_symmetry.space_group_name_H-M   'P 1'
#
loop_
_entity.id
_entity.type
_entity.pdbx_description
1 polymer ?
#
loop_
_entity_poly.entity_id
_entity_poly.type
_entity_poly.pdbx_seq_one_letter_code
_entity_poly.pdbx_strand_id
1 'polypeptide(L)'
;MVPCMRVCLGGTFYPLHKGHKALLRKAFQVAGSNGSVLIGVTSATMVKKKGIRVSFKKRKQSLERFLSEENIRTQVEIISLSDAYGPALEGDFNAIVVSPETKPTAERINEKRRILRKKPLQIVVVPFVLAEDNQPIRSSRIRRKEIDKNGFVLQ
;
A
#
# COMPACT_ATOMS: atom_id res chain seq x y z
N MET A 1 22.06 16.39 10.07
CA MET A 1 20.87 16.50 9.19
C MET A 1 20.32 15.12 8.90
N VAL A 2 19.05 14.89 9.24
CA VAL A 2 18.40 13.61 8.95
C VAL A 2 18.08 13.56 7.46
N PRO A 3 18.57 12.54 6.72
CA PRO A 3 18.23 12.44 5.30
C PRO A 3 16.73 12.24 5.11
N CYS A 4 16.17 12.87 4.07
CA CYS A 4 14.78 12.73 3.72
C CYS A 4 14.53 11.32 3.19
N MET A 5 13.63 10.57 3.84
CA MET A 5 13.26 9.22 3.41
C MET A 5 12.16 9.30 2.37
N ARG A 6 12.38 8.65 1.25
CA ARG A 6 11.36 8.50 0.21
C ARG A 6 10.84 7.06 0.23
N VAL A 7 9.58 6.93 0.60
CA VAL A 7 8.94 5.64 0.83
C VAL A 7 7.85 5.42 -0.21
N CYS A 8 7.73 4.21 -0.71
CA CYS A 8 6.66 3.85 -1.62
C CYS A 8 5.89 2.64 -1.10
N LEU A 9 4.64 2.55 -1.50
CA LEU A 9 3.81 1.36 -1.32
C LEU A 9 2.74 1.36 -2.39
N GLY A 10 2.20 0.19 -2.66
CA GLY A 10 1.18 0.02 -3.67
C GLY A 10 0.09 -0.94 -3.25
N GLY A 11 -1.06 -0.81 -3.86
CA GLY A 11 -2.17 -1.71 -3.61
C GLY A 11 -3.44 -1.26 -4.32
N THR A 12 -4.49 -2.05 -4.15
CA THR A 12 -5.81 -1.73 -4.68
C THR A 12 -6.58 -0.80 -3.75
N PHE A 13 -6.38 -0.93 -2.46
CA PHE A 13 -6.99 -0.10 -1.40
C PHE A 13 -8.53 -0.05 -1.51
N TYR A 14 -9.12 -1.21 -1.77
CA TYR A 14 -10.57 -1.31 -1.85
C TYR A 14 -11.05 -2.69 -1.36
N PRO A 15 -12.01 -2.71 -0.45
CA PRO A 15 -12.40 -1.57 0.40
C PRO A 15 -11.28 -1.23 1.37
N LEU A 16 -11.16 0.03 1.73
CA LEU A 16 -10.13 0.47 2.66
C LEU A 16 -10.42 -0.11 4.05
N HIS A 17 -9.49 -0.91 4.57
CA HIS A 17 -9.67 -1.63 5.84
C HIS A 17 -8.48 -1.43 6.77
N LYS A 18 -8.56 -2.02 7.97
CA LYS A 18 -7.52 -1.86 9.00
C LYS A 18 -6.13 -2.29 8.54
N GLY A 19 -6.05 -3.32 7.70
CA GLY A 19 -4.77 -3.76 7.14
C GLY A 19 -4.13 -2.71 6.26
N HIS A 20 -4.90 -2.07 5.39
CA HIS A 20 -4.43 -0.96 4.57
C HIS A 20 -3.97 0.22 5.42
N LYS A 21 -4.75 0.55 6.46
CA LYS A 21 -4.42 1.67 7.35
C LYS A 21 -3.12 1.42 8.09
N ALA A 22 -2.87 0.18 8.51
CA ALA A 22 -1.61 -0.19 9.17
C ALA A 22 -0.42 -0.01 8.22
N LEU A 23 -0.55 -0.41 6.96
CA LEU A 23 0.49 -0.20 5.95
C LEU A 23 0.78 1.29 5.73
N LEU A 24 -0.25 2.08 5.58
CA LEU A 24 -0.14 3.52 5.35
C LEU A 24 0.51 4.21 6.54
N ARG A 25 0.08 3.90 7.76
CA ARG A 25 0.66 4.48 8.98
C ARG A 25 2.14 4.13 9.11
N LYS A 26 2.50 2.91 8.79
CA LYS A 26 3.92 2.50 8.82
C LYS A 26 4.74 3.28 7.80
N ALA A 27 4.20 3.48 6.60
CA ALA A 27 4.88 4.26 5.56
C ALA A 27 5.15 5.69 6.03
N PHE A 28 4.19 6.34 6.67
CA PHE A 28 4.36 7.69 7.21
C PHE A 28 5.36 7.71 8.36
N GLN A 29 5.34 6.70 9.21
CA GLN A 29 6.30 6.58 10.31
C GLN A 29 7.72 6.44 9.77
N VAL A 30 7.93 5.62 8.76
CA VAL A 30 9.26 5.41 8.15
C VAL A 30 9.74 6.68 7.46
N ALA A 31 8.87 7.36 6.72
CA ALA A 31 9.23 8.57 6.00
C ALA A 31 9.52 9.74 6.94
N GLY A 32 8.76 9.86 8.01
CA GLY A 32 8.88 10.98 8.93
C GLY A 32 8.30 12.27 8.36
N SER A 33 8.34 13.33 9.15
CA SER A 33 7.76 14.63 8.75
C SER A 33 8.53 15.31 7.60
N ASN A 34 9.82 15.00 7.45
CA ASN A 34 10.66 15.58 6.40
C ASN A 34 10.76 14.68 5.16
N GLY A 35 10.18 13.49 5.22
CA GLY A 35 10.19 12.54 4.10
C GLY A 35 8.97 12.68 3.21
N SER A 36 8.84 11.72 2.30
CA SER A 36 7.71 11.67 1.39
C SER A 36 7.25 10.22 1.18
N VAL A 37 5.95 10.06 0.88
CA VAL A 37 5.36 8.76 0.60
C VAL A 37 4.67 8.82 -0.75
N LEU A 38 5.00 7.87 -1.62
CA LEU A 38 4.31 7.66 -2.89
C LEU A 38 3.38 6.47 -2.73
N ILE A 39 2.09 6.69 -2.91
CA ILE A 39 1.08 5.64 -2.85
C ILE A 39 0.65 5.30 -4.27
N GLY A 40 0.99 4.08 -4.70
CA GLY A 40 0.56 3.58 -6.00
C GLY A 40 -0.76 2.83 -5.86
N VAL A 41 -1.79 3.29 -6.56
CA VAL A 41 -3.11 2.67 -6.56
C VAL A 41 -3.33 1.99 -7.90
N THR A 42 -3.66 0.71 -7.87
CA THR A 42 -3.86 -0.06 -9.11
C THR A 42 -4.89 0.59 -10.02
N SER A 43 -4.58 0.64 -11.32
CA SER A 43 -5.47 1.23 -12.32
C SER A 43 -6.77 0.44 -12.45
N ALA A 44 -7.78 1.06 -13.06
CA ALA A 44 -9.05 0.37 -13.35
C ALA A 44 -8.82 -0.90 -14.18
N THR A 45 -7.89 -0.85 -15.13
CA THR A 45 -7.57 -2.02 -15.98
C THR A 45 -6.99 -3.16 -15.15
N MET A 46 -6.10 -2.87 -14.19
CA MET A 46 -5.51 -3.88 -13.32
C MET A 46 -6.55 -4.56 -12.43
N VAL A 47 -7.45 -3.77 -11.84
CA VAL A 47 -8.44 -4.32 -10.89
C VAL A 47 -9.60 -5.03 -11.59
N LYS A 48 -9.87 -4.69 -12.84
CA LYS A 48 -10.92 -5.35 -13.62
C LYS A 48 -10.67 -6.85 -13.72
N LYS A 49 -9.41 -7.26 -13.82
CA LYS A 49 -9.00 -8.67 -13.85
C LYS A 49 -9.34 -9.39 -12.54
N LYS A 50 -9.49 -8.66 -11.44
CA LYS A 50 -9.87 -9.21 -10.12
C LYS A 50 -11.36 -9.13 -9.87
N GLY A 51 -12.17 -8.71 -10.86
CA GLY A 51 -13.61 -8.54 -10.70
C GLY A 51 -14.01 -7.29 -9.92
N ILE A 52 -13.09 -6.37 -9.70
CA ILE A 52 -13.36 -5.13 -8.96
C ILE A 52 -13.79 -4.05 -9.95
N ARG A 53 -14.96 -3.46 -9.71
CA ARG A 53 -15.56 -2.45 -10.60
C ARG A 53 -15.58 -1.05 -10.03
N VAL A 54 -14.84 -0.82 -8.95
CA VAL A 54 -14.75 0.52 -8.34
C VAL A 54 -13.66 1.31 -9.05
N SER A 55 -13.98 2.54 -9.46
CA SER A 55 -13.06 3.38 -10.23
C SER A 55 -11.83 3.76 -9.41
N PHE A 56 -10.75 4.05 -10.11
CA PHE A 56 -9.54 4.62 -9.50
C PHE A 56 -9.88 5.89 -8.71
N LYS A 57 -10.71 6.77 -9.29
CA LYS A 57 -11.10 8.03 -8.65
C LYS A 57 -11.76 7.81 -7.29
N LYS A 58 -12.68 6.87 -7.20
CA LYS A 58 -13.37 6.57 -5.92
C LYS A 58 -12.40 6.00 -4.89
N ARG A 59 -11.51 5.13 -5.31
CA ARG A 59 -10.51 4.54 -4.41
C ARG A 59 -9.51 5.59 -3.94
N LYS A 60 -9.10 6.48 -4.83
CA LYS A 60 -8.24 7.61 -4.47
C LYS A 60 -8.93 8.55 -3.48
N GLN A 61 -10.20 8.86 -3.70
CA GLN A 61 -10.98 9.71 -2.78
C GLN A 61 -11.08 9.10 -1.39
N SER A 62 -11.27 7.78 -1.29
CA SER A 62 -11.31 7.08 -0.02
C SER A 62 -9.98 7.19 0.72
N LEU A 63 -8.86 7.06 0.01
CA LEU A 63 -7.53 7.27 0.57
C LEU A 63 -7.34 8.72 1.04
N GLU A 64 -7.69 9.67 0.21
CA GLU A 64 -7.56 11.09 0.56
C GLU A 64 -8.33 11.46 1.81
N ARG A 65 -9.53 10.88 1.97
CA ARG A 65 -10.34 11.08 3.18
C ARG A 65 -9.62 10.54 4.41
N PHE A 66 -9.08 9.33 4.34
CA PHE A 66 -8.32 8.74 5.44
C PHE A 66 -7.10 9.59 5.78
N LEU A 67 -6.35 10.04 4.78
CA LEU A 67 -5.16 10.86 4.99
C LEU A 67 -5.50 12.19 5.66
N SER A 68 -6.61 12.78 5.28
CA SER A 68 -7.11 14.01 5.91
C SER A 68 -7.43 13.82 7.40
N GLU A 69 -8.05 12.69 7.74
CA GLU A 69 -8.42 12.36 9.11
C GLU A 69 -7.20 12.07 10.00
N GLU A 70 -6.10 11.60 9.42
CA GLU A 70 -4.88 11.25 10.17
C GLU A 70 -3.97 12.42 10.47
N ASN A 71 -4.27 13.62 10.00
CA ASN A 71 -3.43 14.82 10.23
C ASN A 71 -1.97 14.59 9.82
N ILE A 72 -1.76 14.06 8.63
CA ILE A 72 -0.43 13.69 8.18
C ILE A 72 0.35 14.92 7.74
N ARG A 73 1.58 15.07 8.25
CA ARG A 73 2.50 16.15 7.88
C ARG A 73 3.50 15.74 6.80
N THR A 74 3.64 14.45 6.57
CA THR A 74 4.50 13.89 5.53
C THR A 74 3.93 14.25 4.15
N GLN A 75 4.80 14.59 3.23
CA GLN A 75 4.41 14.85 1.85
C GLN A 75 3.91 13.55 1.20
N VAL A 76 2.75 13.59 0.58
CA VAL A 76 2.10 12.40 -0.01
C VAL A 76 1.71 12.65 -1.44
N GLU A 77 1.99 11.69 -2.31
CA GLU A 77 1.52 11.69 -3.69
C GLU A 77 0.82 10.36 -3.97
N ILE A 78 -0.33 10.41 -4.62
CA ILE A 78 -1.10 9.24 -5.03
C ILE A 78 -1.08 9.14 -6.54
N ILE A 79 -0.64 8.00 -7.05
CA ILE A 79 -0.56 7.78 -8.50
C ILE A 79 -1.31 6.52 -8.91
N SER A 80 -1.64 6.41 -10.19
CA SER A 80 -2.21 5.22 -10.78
C SER A 80 -1.10 4.27 -11.21
N LEU A 81 -1.19 3.00 -10.83
CA LEU A 81 -0.26 1.95 -11.25
C LEU A 81 -0.82 1.21 -12.45
N SER A 82 -0.02 1.03 -13.48
CA SER A 82 -0.38 0.20 -14.64
C SER A 82 0.22 -1.20 -14.58
N ASP A 83 1.17 -1.43 -13.69
CA ASP A 83 1.78 -2.75 -13.47
C ASP A 83 2.16 -2.94 -12.00
N ALA A 84 2.61 -4.16 -11.65
CA ALA A 84 2.91 -4.53 -10.27
C ALA A 84 4.12 -3.79 -9.68
N TYR A 85 5.01 -3.29 -10.50
CA TYR A 85 6.25 -2.67 -10.04
C TYR A 85 6.17 -1.16 -9.96
N GLY A 86 5.46 -0.54 -10.91
CA GLY A 86 5.31 0.91 -10.95
C GLY A 86 6.64 1.65 -10.91
N PRO A 87 6.66 2.85 -10.36
CA PRO A 87 7.88 3.64 -10.25
C PRO A 87 8.90 3.10 -9.25
N ALA A 88 8.55 2.11 -8.41
CA ALA A 88 9.49 1.50 -7.47
C ALA A 88 10.67 0.83 -8.18
N LEU A 89 10.50 0.42 -9.43
CA LEU A 89 11.54 -0.28 -10.18
C LEU A 89 12.72 0.64 -10.50
N GLU A 90 12.45 1.86 -10.92
CA GLU A 90 13.49 2.79 -11.36
C GLU A 90 13.57 4.06 -10.51
N GLY A 91 12.55 4.34 -9.72
CA GLY A 91 12.46 5.56 -8.93
C GLY A 91 13.51 5.63 -7.83
N ASP A 92 13.76 6.84 -7.39
CA ASP A 92 14.73 7.12 -6.34
C ASP A 92 14.05 7.03 -4.96
N PHE A 93 13.84 5.79 -4.50
CA PHE A 93 13.22 5.51 -3.21
C PHE A 93 14.20 4.86 -2.25
N ASN A 94 13.94 5.01 -0.95
CA ASN A 94 14.75 4.42 0.11
C ASN A 94 14.11 3.15 0.67
N ALA A 95 12.79 3.10 0.73
CA ALA A 95 12.07 1.98 1.35
C ALA A 95 10.75 1.70 0.64
N ILE A 96 10.30 0.45 0.75
CA ILE A 96 8.98 0.01 0.30
C ILE A 96 8.29 -0.68 1.47
N VAL A 97 7.04 -0.32 1.72
CA VAL A 97 6.23 -0.91 2.79
C VAL A 97 5.29 -1.93 2.18
N VAL A 98 5.31 -3.13 2.71
CA VAL A 98 4.56 -4.26 2.16
C VAL A 98 3.92 -5.09 3.27
N SER A 99 2.93 -5.90 2.89
CA SER A 99 2.41 -6.98 3.73
C SER A 99 3.20 -8.26 3.46
N PRO A 100 3.01 -9.32 4.27
CA PRO A 100 3.62 -10.61 3.94
C PRO A 100 3.22 -11.16 2.58
N GLU A 101 2.02 -10.81 2.10
CA GLU A 101 1.52 -11.23 0.80
C GLU A 101 2.25 -10.55 -0.35
N THR A 102 2.62 -9.28 -0.19
CA THR A 102 3.28 -8.49 -1.23
C THR A 102 4.80 -8.42 -1.08
N LYS A 103 5.34 -8.97 0.01
CA LYS A 103 6.79 -9.07 0.21
C LYS A 103 7.52 -9.70 -0.99
N PRO A 104 7.03 -10.81 -1.59
CA PRO A 104 7.70 -11.38 -2.75
C PRO A 104 7.81 -10.41 -3.93
N THR A 105 6.82 -9.55 -4.12
CA THR A 105 6.88 -8.52 -5.18
C THR A 105 8.00 -7.53 -4.90
N ALA A 106 8.15 -7.11 -3.63
CA ALA A 106 9.23 -6.20 -3.23
C ALA A 106 10.61 -6.84 -3.45
N GLU A 107 10.74 -8.12 -3.16
CA GLU A 107 11.98 -8.85 -3.40
C GLU A 107 12.32 -8.90 -4.90
N ARG A 108 11.32 -9.12 -5.75
CA ARG A 108 11.50 -9.09 -7.22
C ARG A 108 11.88 -7.69 -7.71
N ILE A 109 11.31 -6.65 -7.12
CA ILE A 109 11.69 -5.27 -7.44
C ILE A 109 13.17 -5.06 -7.15
N ASN A 110 13.63 -5.49 -5.97
CA ASN A 110 15.05 -5.34 -5.60
C ASN A 110 15.98 -6.14 -6.49
N GLU A 111 15.58 -7.33 -6.91
CA GLU A 111 16.37 -8.12 -7.85
C GLU A 111 16.52 -7.39 -9.18
N LYS A 112 15.44 -6.83 -9.69
CA LYS A 112 15.47 -6.05 -10.95
C LYS A 112 16.26 -4.75 -10.78
N ARG A 113 16.13 -4.09 -9.62
CA ARG A 113 16.93 -2.89 -9.32
C ARG A 113 18.42 -3.20 -9.32
N ARG A 114 18.81 -4.35 -8.75
CA ARG A 114 20.21 -4.79 -8.76
C ARG A 114 20.74 -4.95 -10.19
N ILE A 115 19.96 -5.55 -11.08
CA ILE A 115 20.32 -5.71 -12.48
C ILE A 115 20.49 -4.35 -13.15
N LEU A 116 19.66 -3.37 -12.78
CA LEU A 116 19.72 -1.99 -13.27
C LEU A 116 20.81 -1.16 -12.57
N ARG A 117 21.58 -1.76 -11.67
CA ARG A 117 22.62 -1.11 -10.87
C ARG A 117 22.07 0.01 -9.98
N LYS A 118 20.86 -0.17 -9.48
CA LYS A 118 20.23 0.74 -8.52
C LYS A 118 20.30 0.14 -7.12
N LYS A 119 20.36 1.02 -6.11
CA LYS A 119 20.36 0.58 -4.73
C LYS A 119 19.07 -0.16 -4.39
N PRO A 120 19.16 -1.26 -3.61
CA PRO A 120 17.95 -1.94 -3.18
C PRO A 120 17.13 -1.08 -2.24
N LEU A 121 15.82 -1.25 -2.28
CA LEU A 121 14.91 -0.63 -1.31
C LEU A 121 14.97 -1.41 0.00
N GLN A 122 14.90 -0.72 1.13
CA GLN A 122 14.65 -1.34 2.41
C GLN A 122 13.22 -1.89 2.38
N ILE A 123 13.06 -3.18 2.60
CA ILE A 123 11.73 -3.81 2.61
C ILE A 123 11.22 -3.79 4.05
N VAL A 124 10.14 -3.05 4.29
CA VAL A 124 9.50 -2.96 5.59
C VAL A 124 8.21 -3.78 5.54
N VAL A 125 8.20 -4.89 6.25
CA VAL A 125 7.04 -5.80 6.26
C VAL A 125 6.15 -5.46 7.45
N VAL A 126 4.87 -5.19 7.16
CA VAL A 126 3.86 -4.94 8.19
C VAL A 126 3.04 -6.22 8.33
N PRO A 127 2.96 -6.79 9.55
CA PRO A 127 2.16 -7.99 9.75
C PRO A 127 0.70 -7.77 9.38
N PHE A 128 -0.01 -8.84 9.03
CA PHE A 128 -1.44 -8.78 8.82
C PHE A 128 -2.16 -8.33 10.09
N VAL A 129 -3.14 -7.45 9.91
CA VAL A 129 -4.09 -7.15 10.99
C VAL A 129 -5.11 -8.27 11.00
N LEU A 130 -5.32 -8.87 12.16
CA LEU A 130 -6.21 -10.02 12.27
C LEU A 130 -7.66 -9.58 12.51
N ALA A 131 -8.57 -10.32 11.90
CA ALA A 131 -10.00 -10.19 12.16
C ALA A 131 -10.36 -10.86 13.49
N GLU A 132 -11.61 -10.75 13.87
CA GLU A 132 -12.15 -11.35 15.09
C GLU A 132 -11.91 -12.86 15.17
N ASP A 133 -11.88 -13.53 14.02
CA ASP A 133 -11.65 -14.98 13.91
C ASP A 133 -10.17 -15.38 13.87
N ASN A 134 -9.26 -14.46 14.18
CA ASN A 134 -7.81 -14.65 14.13
C ASN A 134 -7.23 -14.94 12.73
N GLN A 135 -8.03 -14.69 11.70
CA GLN A 135 -7.55 -14.76 10.32
C GLN A 135 -7.29 -13.35 9.79
N PRO A 136 -6.37 -13.19 8.82
CA PRO A 136 -6.06 -11.85 8.30
C PRO A 136 -7.28 -11.13 7.72
N ILE A 137 -7.35 -9.83 7.96
CA ILE A 137 -8.32 -8.98 7.27
C ILE A 137 -7.84 -8.82 5.83
N ARG A 138 -8.64 -9.26 4.89
CA ARG A 138 -8.35 -9.17 3.46
C ARG A 138 -9.54 -8.58 2.73
N SER A 139 -9.26 -7.81 1.69
CA SER A 139 -10.30 -7.20 0.86
C SER A 139 -11.24 -8.25 0.27
N SER A 140 -10.70 -9.41 -0.13
CA SER A 140 -11.52 -10.50 -0.68
C SER A 140 -12.55 -11.01 0.34
N ARG A 141 -12.17 -11.09 1.61
CA ARG A 141 -13.08 -11.53 2.67
C ARG A 141 -14.21 -10.52 2.90
N ILE A 142 -13.87 -9.22 2.81
CA ILE A 142 -14.87 -8.17 2.96
C ILE A 142 -15.84 -8.19 1.78
N ARG A 143 -15.32 -8.34 0.55
CA ARG A 143 -16.17 -8.44 -0.64
C ARG A 143 -17.09 -9.65 -0.63
N ARG A 144 -16.64 -10.76 -0.02
CA ARG A 144 -17.46 -11.98 0.13
C ARG A 144 -18.39 -11.92 1.35
N LYS A 145 -18.37 -10.81 2.07
CA LYS A 145 -19.21 -10.58 3.25
C LYS A 145 -18.94 -11.57 4.39
N GLU A 146 -17.72 -12.06 4.49
CA GLU A 146 -17.28 -12.88 5.62
C GLU A 146 -17.00 -12.02 6.85
N ILE A 147 -16.43 -10.85 6.62
CA ILE A 147 -16.09 -9.87 7.66
C ILE A 147 -16.43 -8.47 7.16
N ASP A 148 -16.51 -7.50 8.08
CA ASP A 148 -16.58 -6.10 7.71
C ASP A 148 -15.17 -5.50 7.65
N LYS A 149 -15.06 -4.23 7.29
CA LYS A 149 -13.76 -3.54 7.15
C LYS A 149 -13.03 -3.36 8.47
N ASN A 150 -13.70 -3.57 9.60
CA ASN A 150 -13.11 -3.54 10.93
C ASN A 150 -12.71 -4.93 11.43
N GLY A 151 -13.01 -5.96 10.65
CA GLY A 151 -12.64 -7.32 10.97
C GLY A 151 -13.66 -8.09 11.81
N PHE A 152 -14.85 -7.56 11.98
CA PHE A 152 -15.92 -8.29 12.67
C PHE A 152 -16.54 -9.32 11.73
N VAL A 153 -16.71 -10.53 12.24
CA VAL A 153 -17.31 -11.63 11.47
C VAL A 153 -18.79 -11.35 11.25
N LEU A 154 -19.20 -11.46 9.99
CA LEU A 154 -20.61 -11.27 9.60
C LEU A 154 -21.33 -12.62 9.61
N GLN A 155 -22.56 -12.61 10.11
CA GLN A 155 -23.38 -13.81 10.15
C GLN A 155 -24.39 -13.83 9.02
#